data_b94d21fa038670b730823fc313dac3fb
#
_entry.id   b94d21fa038670b730823fc313dac3fb
#
_cell.length_a   1.000
_cell.length_b   1.000
_cell.length_c   1.000
_cell.angle_alpha   90.00
_cell.angle_beta   90.00
_cell.angle_gamma   90.00
#
_symmetry.space_group_name_H-M   'P 1'
#
loop_
_entity.id
_entity.type
_entity.pdbx_description
1 polymer ?
#
loop_
_entity_poly.entity_id
_entity_poly.type
_entity_poly.pdbx_seq_one_letter_code
_entity_poly.pdbx_strand_id
1 'polypeptide(L)'
;MAVQLRIGIIGDFEPTCHSHFATNAALYDAATKLKVPLEVRWLPTPSLEGPAAEKILPRWDGLIASPGSPYKSFTGMLRGIEFARTHDWPFVGT
;
A
#
# COMPACT_ATOMS: atom_id res chain seq x y z
N MET A 1 0.73 8.65 24.45
CA MET A 1 1.56 7.88 23.50
C MET A 1 0.98 8.03 22.11
N ALA A 2 1.77 8.48 21.17
CA ALA A 2 1.31 8.62 19.78
C ALA A 2 1.26 7.26 19.10
N VAL A 3 0.13 6.96 18.48
CA VAL A 3 -0.03 5.75 17.68
C VAL A 3 0.28 6.12 16.23
N GLN A 4 1.26 5.46 15.64
CA GLN A 4 1.61 5.67 14.25
C GLN A 4 0.75 4.81 13.35
N LEU A 5 0.12 5.44 12.36
CA LEU A 5 -0.64 4.74 11.35
C LEU A 5 0.31 4.27 10.25
N ARG A 6 0.20 3.00 9.87
CA ARG A 6 1.07 2.40 8.87
C ARG A 6 0.26 1.97 7.66
N ILE A 7 0.58 2.58 6.51
CA ILE A 7 -0.13 2.31 5.26
C ILE A 7 0.84 1.68 4.26
N GLY A 8 0.46 0.52 3.74
CA GLY A 8 1.22 -0.14 2.70
C GLY A 8 0.57 0.11 1.34
N ILE A 9 1.35 0.59 0.38
CA ILE A 9 0.86 0.79 -0.98
C ILE A 9 1.37 -0.36 -1.83
N ILE A 10 0.45 -1.19 -2.29
CA ILE A 10 0.80 -2.31 -3.15
C ILE A 10 1.06 -1.78 -4.55
N GLY A 11 2.31 -1.80 -4.97
CA GLY A 11 2.68 -1.27 -6.28
C GLY A 11 4.17 -1.10 -6.39
N ASP A 12 4.61 -0.81 -7.60
CA ASP A 12 6.03 -0.67 -7.92
C ASP A 12 6.34 0.81 -8.13
N PHE A 13 6.87 1.45 -7.09
CA PHE A 13 7.10 2.89 -7.12
C PHE A 13 8.04 3.27 -8.24
N GLU A 14 7.62 4.24 -9.04
CA GLU A 14 8.39 4.74 -10.16
C GLU A 14 8.57 6.25 -10.01
N PRO A 15 9.81 6.74 -9.83
CA PRO A 15 10.05 8.17 -9.62
C PRO A 15 9.57 9.06 -10.76
N THR A 16 9.40 8.53 -11.97
CA THR A 16 8.91 9.30 -13.09
C THR A 16 7.39 9.31 -13.21
N CYS A 17 6.70 8.57 -12.34
CA CYS A 17 5.25 8.46 -12.39
C CYS A 17 4.61 9.51 -11.48
N HIS A 18 3.94 10.49 -12.09
CA HIS A 18 3.31 11.57 -11.35
C HIS A 18 2.24 11.09 -10.36
N SER A 19 1.47 10.07 -10.75
CA SER A 19 0.42 9.56 -9.87
C SER A 19 0.98 8.93 -8.60
N HIS A 20 2.18 8.37 -8.64
CA HIS A 20 2.82 7.82 -7.45
C HIS A 20 3.18 8.92 -6.46
N PHE A 21 3.77 10.01 -6.93
CA PHE A 21 4.06 11.15 -6.06
C PHE A 21 2.79 11.79 -5.52
N ALA A 22 1.75 11.88 -6.36
CA ALA A 22 0.48 12.43 -5.92
C ALA A 22 -0.17 11.58 -4.83
N THR A 23 -0.04 10.26 -4.93
CA THR A 23 -0.54 9.34 -3.92
C THR A 23 0.16 9.58 -2.58
N ASN A 24 1.49 9.67 -2.59
CA ASN A 24 2.25 9.95 -1.38
C ASN A 24 1.84 11.30 -0.77
N ALA A 25 1.76 12.32 -1.60
CA ALA A 25 1.42 13.66 -1.14
C ALA A 25 0.02 13.71 -0.51
N ALA A 26 -0.95 13.04 -1.13
CA ALA A 26 -2.30 13.02 -0.63
C ALA A 26 -2.39 12.33 0.73
N LEU A 27 -1.66 11.24 0.92
CA LEU A 27 -1.65 10.52 2.18
C LEU A 27 -1.04 11.35 3.29
N TYR A 28 0.11 11.98 3.04
CA TYR A 28 0.74 12.81 4.07
C TYR A 28 -0.05 14.07 4.36
N ASP A 29 -0.70 14.65 3.35
CA ASP A 29 -1.56 15.80 3.56
C ASP A 29 -2.76 15.45 4.45
N ALA A 30 -3.39 14.32 4.18
CA ALA A 30 -4.51 13.86 5.00
C ALA A 30 -4.07 13.58 6.44
N ALA A 31 -2.91 12.95 6.61
CA ALA A 31 -2.38 12.64 7.93
C ALA A 31 -2.09 13.93 8.71
N THR A 32 -1.56 14.95 8.04
CA THR A 32 -1.29 16.24 8.66
C THR A 32 -2.57 16.89 9.14
N LYS A 33 -3.61 16.87 8.33
CA LYS A 33 -4.90 17.46 8.70
C LYS A 33 -5.55 16.73 9.86
N LEU A 34 -5.35 15.42 9.94
CA LEU A 34 -5.90 14.62 11.03
C LEU A 34 -4.98 14.57 12.24
N LYS A 35 -3.79 15.15 12.14
CA LYS A 35 -2.76 15.16 13.20
C LYS A 35 -2.37 13.76 13.64
N VAL A 36 -2.23 12.86 12.65
CA VAL A 36 -1.86 11.47 12.88
C VAL A 36 -0.47 11.21 12.31
N PRO A 37 0.47 10.66 13.11
CA PRO A 37 1.76 10.23 12.56
C PRO A 37 1.52 9.13 11.54
N LEU A 38 2.19 9.22 10.39
CA LEU A 38 1.96 8.30 9.29
C LEU A 38 3.27 7.73 8.77
N GLU A 39 3.30 6.41 8.61
CA GLU A 39 4.35 5.73 7.88
C GLU A 39 3.73 5.18 6.59
N VAL A 40 4.31 5.55 5.44
CA VAL A 40 3.88 5.04 4.14
C VAL A 40 5.03 4.25 3.54
N ARG A 41 4.74 3.05 3.07
CA ARG A 41 5.74 2.25 2.38
C ARG A 41 5.13 1.61 1.16
N TRP A 42 5.87 1.65 0.06
CA TRP A 42 5.48 0.96 -1.16
C TRP A 42 5.92 -0.50 -1.07
N LEU A 43 5.01 -1.39 -1.39
CA LEU A 43 5.25 -2.84 -1.35
C LEU A 43 5.38 -3.32 -2.78
N PRO A 44 6.60 -3.64 -3.24
CA PRO A 44 6.78 -4.10 -4.62
C PRO A 44 5.96 -5.34 -4.90
N THR A 45 5.27 -5.37 -6.03
CA THR A 45 4.38 -6.48 -6.34
C THR A 45 5.09 -7.84 -6.42
N PRO A 46 6.35 -7.93 -6.93
CA PRO A 46 7.04 -9.22 -6.91
C PRO A 46 7.24 -9.80 -5.51
N SER A 47 7.36 -8.96 -4.49
CA SER A 47 7.55 -9.44 -3.12
C SER A 47 6.32 -10.16 -2.56
N LEU A 48 5.18 -10.01 -3.21
CA LEU A 48 3.92 -10.60 -2.76
C LEU A 48 3.55 -11.89 -3.51
N GLU A 49 4.40 -12.35 -4.41
CA GLU A 49 4.12 -13.55 -5.20
C GLU A 49 4.17 -14.84 -4.40
N GLY A 50 4.99 -14.87 -3.35
CA GLY A 50 5.23 -16.09 -2.60
C GLY A 50 4.60 -16.07 -1.21
N PRO A 51 4.94 -17.06 -0.39
CA PRO A 51 4.39 -17.14 0.98
C PRO A 51 4.81 -15.97 1.87
N ALA A 52 5.81 -15.20 1.48
CA ALA A 52 6.22 -14.01 2.23
C ALA A 52 5.10 -12.98 2.33
N ALA A 53 4.15 -12.99 1.40
CA ALA A 53 3.02 -12.06 1.44
C ALA A 53 2.27 -12.15 2.77
N GLU A 54 2.10 -13.34 3.30
CA GLU A 54 1.38 -13.55 4.57
C GLU A 54 2.12 -12.94 5.76
N LYS A 55 3.41 -12.66 5.60
CA LYS A 55 4.22 -12.02 6.65
C LYS A 55 4.33 -10.52 6.45
N ILE A 56 4.26 -10.06 5.19
CA ILE A 56 4.43 -8.65 4.83
C ILE A 56 3.13 -7.89 5.05
N LEU A 57 2.02 -8.40 4.53
CA LEU A 57 0.77 -7.68 4.49
C LEU A 57 0.17 -7.36 5.86
N PRO A 58 0.20 -8.27 6.86
CA PRO A 58 -0.39 -7.96 8.16
C PRO A 58 0.32 -6.87 8.96
N ARG A 59 1.50 -6.42 8.50
CA ARG A 59 2.25 -5.38 9.21
C ARG A 59 1.64 -3.99 9.05
N TRP A 60 0.71 -3.83 8.12
CA TRP A 60 0.14 -2.53 7.78
C TRP A 60 -1.27 -2.40 8.32
N ASP A 61 -1.61 -1.19 8.78
CA ASP A 61 -2.95 -0.94 9.30
C ASP A 61 -3.98 -0.84 8.19
N GLY A 62 -3.52 -0.43 7.01
CA GLY A 62 -4.36 -0.38 5.82
C GLY A 62 -3.52 -0.56 4.58
N LEU A 63 -4.18 -0.94 3.50
CA LEU A 63 -3.53 -1.22 2.22
C LEU A 63 -4.19 -0.42 1.11
N ILE A 64 -3.38 0.04 0.16
CA ILE A 64 -3.86 0.76 -1.01
C ILE A 64 -3.27 0.09 -2.25
N ALA A 65 -4.10 -0.17 -3.26
CA ALA A 65 -3.58 -0.56 -4.56
C ALA A 65 -3.21 0.71 -5.31
N SER A 66 -1.96 0.82 -5.74
CA SER A 66 -1.49 2.03 -6.39
C SER A 66 -2.17 2.23 -7.73
N PRO A 67 -2.39 3.49 -8.13
CA PRO A 67 -2.87 3.77 -9.47
C PRO A 67 -1.76 3.54 -10.49
N GLY A 68 -2.18 3.31 -11.72
CA GLY A 68 -1.22 3.17 -12.81
C GLY A 68 -0.75 1.74 -12.99
N SER A 69 -0.41 1.47 -14.20
CA SER A 69 0.07 0.16 -14.63
C SER A 69 1.19 0.38 -15.63
N PRO A 70 1.94 -0.64 -15.96
CA PRO A 70 1.80 -2.02 -15.51
C PRO A 70 2.47 -2.27 -14.17
N TYR A 71 1.97 -3.26 -13.44
CA TYR A 71 2.67 -3.76 -12.26
C TYR A 71 3.73 -4.75 -12.71
N LYS A 72 4.85 -4.82 -11.98
CA LYS A 72 5.88 -5.80 -12.28
C LYS A 72 5.38 -7.21 -12.07
N SER A 73 4.48 -7.41 -11.11
CA SER A 73 3.85 -8.71 -10.89
C SER A 73 2.36 -8.54 -10.67
N PHE A 74 1.59 -8.91 -11.68
CA PHE A 74 0.15 -8.91 -11.56
C PHE A 74 -0.33 -9.90 -10.49
N THR A 75 0.36 -11.05 -10.41
CA THR A 75 0.08 -12.06 -9.40
C THR A 75 0.26 -11.49 -7.99
N GLY A 76 1.33 -10.73 -7.77
CA GLY A 76 1.56 -10.09 -6.47
C GLY A 76 0.47 -9.10 -6.11
N MET A 77 0.01 -8.32 -7.08
CA MET A 77 -1.09 -7.38 -6.85
C MET A 77 -2.37 -8.11 -6.46
N LEU A 78 -2.70 -9.19 -7.19
CA LEU A 78 -3.89 -9.99 -6.89
C LEU A 78 -3.80 -10.63 -5.51
N ARG A 79 -2.60 -11.04 -5.10
CA ARG A 79 -2.37 -11.59 -3.76
C ARG A 79 -2.73 -10.58 -2.69
N GLY A 80 -2.31 -9.34 -2.86
CA GLY A 80 -2.62 -8.29 -1.91
C GLY A 80 -4.10 -8.03 -1.79
N ILE A 81 -4.78 -7.98 -2.93
CA ILE A 81 -6.24 -7.78 -2.94
C ILE A 81 -6.94 -8.95 -2.27
N GLU A 82 -6.51 -10.18 -2.58
CA GLU A 82 -7.09 -11.38 -1.98
C GLU A 82 -6.90 -11.41 -0.48
N PHE A 83 -5.71 -11.03 0.00
CA PHE A 83 -5.45 -10.95 1.43
C PHE A 83 -6.41 -9.99 2.12
N ALA A 84 -6.57 -8.79 1.56
CA ALA A 84 -7.44 -7.78 2.17
C ALA A 84 -8.88 -8.27 2.21
N ARG A 85 -9.33 -8.94 1.17
CA ARG A 85 -10.71 -9.44 1.10
C ARG A 85 -10.96 -10.60 2.05
N THR A 86 -10.02 -11.54 2.14
CA THR A 86 -10.21 -12.72 3.00
C THR A 86 -10.03 -12.40 4.47
N HIS A 87 -9.24 -11.40 4.82
CA HIS A 87 -8.98 -11.03 6.21
C HIS A 87 -9.74 -9.78 6.64
N ASP A 88 -10.63 -9.28 5.78
CA ASP A 88 -11.41 -8.07 6.07
C ASP A 88 -10.53 -6.89 6.45
N TRP A 89 -9.43 -6.72 5.70
CA TRP A 89 -8.43 -5.68 5.97
C TRP A 89 -8.83 -4.38 5.31
N PRO A 90 -8.60 -3.22 5.97
CA PRO A 90 -8.88 -1.93 5.31
C PRO A 90 -8.12 -1.81 4.00
N PHE A 91 -8.83 -1.53 2.92
CA PHE A 91 -8.26 -1.53 1.59
C PHE A 91 -8.95 -0.52 0.69
N VAL A 92 -8.14 0.24 -0.06
CA VAL A 92 -8.65 1.18 -1.07
C VAL A 92 -8.03 0.82 -2.41
N GLY A 93 -8.88 0.57 -3.40
CA GLY A 93 -8.44 0.33 -4.76
C GLY A 93 -8.67 1.56 -5.62
N THR A 94 -7.74 1.83 -6.53
CA THR A 94 -7.84 2.97 -7.44
C THR A 94 -7.77 2.54 -8.89
#